data_8c8cc9f2906281141ebe99d6bdbecb29
#
_entry.id   8c8cc9f2906281141ebe99d6bdbecb29
#
_cell.length_a   1.000
_cell.length_b   1.000
_cell.length_c   1.000
_cell.angle_alpha   90.00
_cell.angle_beta   90.00
_cell.angle_gamma   90.00
#
_symmetry.space_group_name_H-M   'P 1'
#
loop_
_entity.id
_entity.type
_entity.pdbx_description
1 polymer ?
#
loop_
_entity_poly.entity_id
_entity_poly.type
_entity_poly.pdbx_seq_one_letter_code
_entity_poly.pdbx_strand_id
1 'polypeptide(L)'
;MTLDALALHRVAKELRRRGVPLLPRVLQKLIFYLHSSVLPLEVEIGEGTQLGYGGLGVVIHPQAQIGEHCLISQQVTIGGRSEMQGAPKIGNYVRIGAGAKILGPIAIGDFAAVGANAVVLKDVRPGTVVAGVPARELPRKRTTRSSSGPALKVVSPGVRGAPS
;
A
#
# COMPACT_ATOMS: atom_id res chain seq x y z
N MET A 1 2.74 20.44 -0.30
CA MET A 1 3.02 19.27 0.57
C MET A 1 1.69 18.75 1.06
N THR A 2 1.19 17.70 0.48
CA THR A 2 -0.02 17.03 0.99
C THR A 2 0.34 16.36 2.32
N LEU A 3 -0.42 16.67 3.36
CA LEU A 3 -0.33 15.97 4.66
C LEU A 3 -0.71 14.51 4.42
N ASP A 4 0.29 13.64 4.23
CA ASP A 4 0.13 12.21 4.02
C ASP A 4 -0.14 11.51 5.36
N ALA A 5 -1.08 10.54 5.37
CA ALA A 5 -1.43 9.76 6.55
C ALA A 5 -0.20 9.07 7.17
N LEU A 6 0.74 8.59 6.34
CA LEU A 6 1.95 7.93 6.81
C LEU A 6 2.94 8.92 7.46
N ALA A 7 3.06 10.13 6.92
CA ALA A 7 3.88 11.17 7.52
C ALA A 7 3.34 11.56 8.91
N LEU A 8 2.03 11.75 9.04
CA LEU A 8 1.37 12.00 10.34
C LEU A 8 1.56 10.82 11.31
N HIS A 9 1.45 9.59 10.82
CA HIS A 9 1.67 8.39 11.62
C HIS A 9 3.11 8.32 12.15
N ARG A 10 4.13 8.60 11.31
CA ARG A 10 5.54 8.62 11.73
C ARG A 10 5.81 9.67 12.80
N VAL A 11 5.25 10.86 12.65
CA VAL A 11 5.31 11.93 13.67
C VAL A 11 4.64 11.49 14.97
N ALA A 12 3.45 10.89 14.89
CA ALA A 12 2.74 10.41 16.06
C ALA A 12 3.50 9.30 16.81
N LYS A 13 4.12 8.38 16.05
CA LYS A 13 4.95 7.30 16.60
C LYS A 13 6.20 7.85 17.32
N GLU A 14 6.87 8.83 16.73
CA GLU A 14 8.03 9.49 17.35
C GLU A 14 7.66 10.26 18.63
N LEU A 15 6.54 11.00 18.61
CA LEU A 15 6.05 11.70 19.80
C LEU A 15 5.69 10.73 20.94
N ARG A 16 5.07 9.58 20.60
CA ARG A 16 4.79 8.52 21.58
C ARG A 16 6.08 7.97 22.19
N ARG A 17 7.12 7.76 21.36
CA ARG A 17 8.44 7.29 21.83
C ARG A 17 9.11 8.28 22.79
N ARG A 18 8.88 9.58 22.57
CA ARG A 18 9.37 10.66 23.45
C ARG A 18 8.51 10.86 24.71
N GLY A 19 7.49 10.03 24.94
CA GLY A 19 6.65 10.09 26.12
C GLY A 19 5.58 11.17 26.10
N VAL A 20 5.27 11.77 24.96
CA VAL A 20 4.19 12.76 24.82
C VAL A 20 2.84 12.05 24.90
N PRO A 21 1.97 12.31 25.91
CA PRO A 21 0.85 11.41 26.19
C PRO A 21 -0.37 11.61 25.29
N LEU A 22 -0.67 12.83 24.89
CA LEU A 22 -1.97 13.17 24.29
C LEU A 22 -1.89 13.37 22.76
N LEU A 23 -0.85 14.05 22.30
CA LEU A 23 -0.70 14.46 20.89
C LEU A 23 -0.68 13.28 19.90
N PRO A 24 -0.04 12.12 20.18
CA PRO A 24 -0.11 10.96 19.30
C PRO A 24 -1.55 10.47 19.03
N ARG A 25 -2.39 10.50 20.08
CA ARG A 25 -3.81 10.10 19.95
C ARG A 25 -4.62 11.10 19.12
N VAL A 26 -4.33 12.39 19.25
CA VAL A 26 -4.94 13.44 18.43
C VAL A 26 -4.57 13.26 16.97
N LEU A 27 -3.29 12.99 16.68
CA LEU A 27 -2.82 12.74 15.31
C LEU A 27 -3.46 11.48 14.70
N GLN A 28 -3.67 10.41 15.47
CA GLN A 28 -4.39 9.24 14.98
C GLN A 28 -5.85 9.56 14.60
N LYS A 29 -6.56 10.35 15.42
CA LYS A 29 -7.90 10.82 15.09
C LYS A 29 -7.89 11.69 13.83
N LEU A 30 -6.89 12.56 13.70
CA LEU A 30 -6.73 13.42 12.51
C LEU A 30 -6.53 12.59 11.25
N ILE A 31 -5.68 11.54 11.29
CA ILE A 31 -5.51 10.58 10.19
C ILE A 31 -6.85 9.95 9.82
N PHE A 32 -7.61 9.50 10.81
CA PHE A 32 -8.92 8.90 10.56
C PHE A 32 -9.90 9.87 9.89
N TYR A 33 -10.02 11.10 10.36
CA TYR A 33 -10.96 12.08 9.81
C TYR A 33 -10.54 12.63 8.44
N LEU A 34 -9.25 12.86 8.22
CA LEU A 34 -8.75 13.44 6.95
C LEU A 34 -8.60 12.41 5.83
N HIS A 35 -8.21 11.17 6.19
CA HIS A 35 -7.86 10.15 5.20
C HIS A 35 -8.77 8.93 5.24
N SER A 36 -9.75 8.88 6.15
CA SER A 36 -10.58 7.68 6.42
C SER A 36 -9.72 6.42 6.64
N SER A 37 -8.55 6.59 7.27
CA SER A 37 -7.53 5.56 7.43
C SER A 37 -7.32 5.17 8.89
N VAL A 38 -7.03 3.89 9.10
CA VAL A 38 -6.70 3.36 10.42
C VAL A 38 -5.26 2.86 10.40
N LEU A 39 -4.36 3.66 10.99
CA LEU A 39 -2.93 3.36 11.12
C LEU A 39 -2.56 3.32 12.61
N PRO A 40 -2.64 2.16 13.28
CA PRO A 40 -2.28 2.03 14.69
C PRO A 40 -0.81 2.37 14.93
N LEU A 41 -0.49 2.95 16.09
CA LEU A 41 0.90 3.32 16.44
C LEU A 41 1.81 2.10 16.67
N GLU A 42 1.21 0.95 16.86
CA GLU A 42 1.90 -0.33 17.06
C GLU A 42 2.44 -0.92 15.76
N VAL A 43 1.82 -0.58 14.61
CA VAL A 43 2.22 -1.17 13.33
C VAL A 43 3.66 -0.78 12.97
N GLU A 44 4.41 -1.77 12.49
CA GLU A 44 5.75 -1.57 11.96
C GLU A 44 5.67 -1.36 10.45
N ILE A 45 6.14 -0.19 9.99
CA ILE A 45 6.18 0.18 8.56
C ILE A 45 7.60 0.61 8.22
N GLY A 46 8.24 -0.16 7.36
CA GLY A 46 9.61 0.04 6.93
C GLY A 46 9.85 1.38 6.21
N GLU A 47 11.13 1.74 6.14
CA GLU A 47 11.56 2.97 5.48
C GLU A 47 11.28 2.92 3.98
N GLY A 48 11.07 4.08 3.35
CA GLY A 48 10.79 4.16 1.91
C GLY A 48 9.40 3.65 1.49
N THR A 49 8.63 3.02 2.39
CA THR A 49 7.25 2.59 2.10
C THR A 49 6.35 3.81 1.93
N GLN A 50 5.45 3.73 0.95
CA GLN A 50 4.55 4.81 0.55
C GLN A 50 3.09 4.35 0.53
N LEU A 51 2.19 5.25 0.91
CA LEU A 51 0.75 5.06 0.77
C LEU A 51 0.25 5.90 -0.41
N GLY A 52 -0.34 5.25 -1.40
CA GLY A 52 -0.93 5.92 -2.55
C GLY A 52 -2.10 6.82 -2.13
N TYR A 53 -2.27 7.93 -2.84
CA TYR A 53 -3.33 8.92 -2.57
C TYR A 53 -3.38 9.41 -1.12
N GLY A 54 -2.21 9.63 -0.51
CA GLY A 54 -2.10 10.07 0.88
C GLY A 54 -2.58 9.05 1.93
N GLY A 55 -2.82 7.80 1.52
CA GLY A 55 -3.28 6.72 2.39
C GLY A 55 -4.80 6.59 2.50
N LEU A 56 -5.57 7.20 1.59
CA LEU A 56 -7.04 7.21 1.63
C LEU A 56 -7.64 5.81 1.83
N GLY A 57 -8.40 5.62 2.93
CA GLY A 57 -9.13 4.39 3.23
C GLY A 57 -8.25 3.17 3.54
N VAL A 58 -6.97 3.37 3.85
CA VAL A 58 -6.07 2.27 4.22
C VAL A 58 -6.33 1.86 5.68
N VAL A 59 -6.54 0.56 5.89
CA VAL A 59 -6.76 -0.01 7.23
C VAL A 59 -5.71 -1.07 7.51
N ILE A 60 -4.94 -0.90 8.58
CA ILE A 60 -3.85 -1.81 8.95
C ILE A 60 -4.05 -2.32 10.37
N HIS A 61 -3.87 -3.62 10.56
CA HIS A 61 -3.95 -4.26 11.87
C HIS A 61 -2.74 -3.88 12.74
N PRO A 62 -2.90 -3.67 14.08
CA PRO A 62 -1.81 -3.25 14.96
C PRO A 62 -0.59 -4.18 14.94
N GLN A 63 -0.80 -5.48 14.77
CA GLN A 63 0.26 -6.49 14.74
C GLN A 63 0.82 -6.76 13.33
N ALA A 64 0.35 -6.06 12.30
CA ALA A 64 0.91 -6.20 10.95
C ALA A 64 2.34 -5.66 10.90
N GLN A 65 3.16 -6.31 10.08
CA GLN A 65 4.52 -5.89 9.79
C GLN A 65 4.63 -5.60 8.30
N ILE A 66 5.13 -4.45 7.96
CA ILE A 66 5.31 -4.02 6.57
C ILE A 66 6.76 -3.67 6.37
N GLY A 67 7.38 -4.28 5.39
CA GLY A 67 8.76 -4.07 5.03
C GLY A 67 9.04 -2.71 4.39
N GLU A 68 10.24 -2.58 3.88
CA GLU A 68 10.74 -1.35 3.26
C GLU A 68 10.31 -1.20 1.80
N HIS A 69 10.29 0.06 1.33
CA HIS A 69 10.04 0.41 -0.07
C HIS A 69 8.78 -0.20 -0.69
N CYS A 70 7.78 -0.49 0.13
CA CYS A 70 6.49 -0.98 -0.35
C CYS A 70 5.64 0.15 -0.93
N LEU A 71 4.77 -0.19 -1.88
CA LEU A 71 3.74 0.72 -2.39
C LEU A 71 2.36 0.13 -2.06
N ILE A 72 1.62 0.80 -1.19
CA ILE A 72 0.28 0.40 -0.76
C ILE A 72 -0.72 1.41 -1.32
N SER A 73 -1.56 0.98 -2.24
CA SER A 73 -2.56 1.85 -2.84
C SER A 73 -3.72 2.12 -1.87
N GLN A 74 -4.62 3.03 -2.28
CA GLN A 74 -5.79 3.41 -1.47
C GLN A 74 -6.74 2.21 -1.21
N GLN A 75 -7.53 2.30 -0.13
CA GLN A 75 -8.56 1.33 0.28
C GLN A 75 -8.04 -0.10 0.53
N VAL A 76 -6.73 -0.26 0.72
CA VAL A 76 -6.15 -1.54 1.08
C VAL A 76 -6.46 -1.88 2.53
N THR A 77 -6.81 -3.13 2.79
CA THR A 77 -6.92 -3.66 4.15
C THR A 77 -5.85 -4.72 4.40
N ILE A 78 -5.03 -4.52 5.42
CA ILE A 78 -4.08 -5.50 5.94
C ILE A 78 -4.58 -5.87 7.33
N GLY A 79 -5.29 -6.99 7.45
CA GLY A 79 -6.10 -7.30 8.63
C GLY A 79 -5.93 -8.71 9.16
N GLY A 80 -6.42 -8.94 10.37
CA GLY A 80 -6.61 -10.27 10.90
C GLY A 80 -7.71 -11.04 10.16
N ARG A 81 -7.89 -12.29 10.52
CA ARG A 81 -8.99 -13.13 10.08
C ARG A 81 -9.65 -13.74 11.30
N SER A 82 -11.00 -13.77 11.29
CA SER A 82 -11.75 -14.42 12.37
C SER A 82 -11.23 -15.83 12.63
N GLU A 83 -11.15 -16.21 13.89
CA GLU A 83 -10.67 -17.51 14.37
C GLU A 83 -9.17 -17.80 14.18
N MET A 84 -8.39 -16.87 13.61
CA MET A 84 -6.94 -16.99 13.46
C MET A 84 -6.23 -15.89 14.24
N GLN A 85 -5.29 -16.26 15.09
CA GLN A 85 -4.45 -15.28 15.78
C GLN A 85 -3.32 -14.79 14.86
N GLY A 86 -3.03 -13.49 14.91
CA GLY A 86 -1.96 -12.85 14.18
C GLY A 86 -2.44 -11.97 13.04
N ALA A 87 -1.49 -11.37 12.35
CA ALA A 87 -1.70 -10.43 11.27
C ALA A 87 -0.68 -10.65 10.13
N PRO A 88 -0.93 -10.10 8.95
CA PRO A 88 -0.04 -10.27 7.81
C PRO A 88 1.36 -9.71 8.05
N LYS A 89 2.35 -10.40 7.46
CA LYS A 89 3.73 -9.93 7.32
C LYS A 89 4.01 -9.66 5.85
N ILE A 90 4.29 -8.41 5.54
CA ILE A 90 4.59 -7.96 4.18
C ILE A 90 6.10 -7.77 4.07
N GLY A 91 6.72 -8.40 3.10
CA GLY A 91 8.14 -8.24 2.80
C GLY A 91 8.50 -6.89 2.19
N ASN A 92 9.70 -6.78 1.67
CA ASN A 92 10.23 -5.55 1.08
C ASN A 92 9.83 -5.41 -0.39
N TYR A 93 9.74 -4.17 -0.88
CA TYR A 93 9.45 -3.85 -2.29
C TYR A 93 8.13 -4.46 -2.81
N VAL A 94 7.19 -4.74 -1.92
CA VAL A 94 5.88 -5.29 -2.27
C VAL A 94 4.97 -4.18 -2.81
N ARG A 95 4.23 -4.50 -3.86
CA ARG A 95 3.21 -3.59 -4.42
C ARG A 95 1.81 -4.15 -4.18
N ILE A 96 0.96 -3.35 -3.55
CA ILE A 96 -0.41 -3.74 -3.21
C ILE A 96 -1.38 -2.82 -3.94
N GLY A 97 -2.14 -3.39 -4.86
CA GLY A 97 -3.12 -2.66 -5.68
C GLY A 97 -4.32 -2.17 -4.89
N ALA A 98 -4.98 -1.15 -5.42
CA ALA A 98 -6.11 -0.48 -4.79
C ALA A 98 -7.21 -1.48 -4.36
N GLY A 99 -7.77 -1.28 -3.18
CA GLY A 99 -8.86 -2.09 -2.65
C GLY A 99 -8.50 -3.52 -2.25
N ALA A 100 -7.24 -3.96 -2.39
CA ALA A 100 -6.85 -5.32 -2.02
C ALA A 100 -7.03 -5.59 -0.53
N LYS A 101 -7.39 -6.84 -0.19
CA LYS A 101 -7.57 -7.33 1.18
C LYS A 101 -6.57 -8.45 1.44
N ILE A 102 -5.69 -8.25 2.42
CA ILE A 102 -4.69 -9.23 2.85
C ILE A 102 -5.07 -9.64 4.27
N LEU A 103 -5.54 -10.87 4.44
CA LEU A 103 -6.25 -11.27 5.65
C LEU A 103 -5.66 -12.55 6.27
N GLY A 104 -5.38 -12.48 7.57
CA GLY A 104 -4.89 -13.58 8.38
C GLY A 104 -3.38 -13.54 8.63
N PRO A 105 -2.84 -14.48 9.40
CA PRO A 105 -1.41 -14.57 9.71
C PRO A 105 -0.62 -15.14 8.52
N ILE A 106 -0.60 -14.42 7.41
CA ILE A 106 0.03 -14.82 6.15
C ILE A 106 1.25 -13.96 5.83
N ALA A 107 2.15 -14.51 5.03
CA ALA A 107 3.36 -13.83 4.57
C ALA A 107 3.25 -13.47 3.08
N ILE A 108 3.57 -12.23 2.76
CA ILE A 108 3.75 -11.76 1.38
C ILE A 108 5.25 -11.56 1.17
N GLY A 109 5.84 -12.39 0.30
CA GLY A 109 7.28 -12.36 0.06
C GLY A 109 7.76 -11.10 -0.66
N ASP A 110 9.05 -10.83 -0.56
CA ASP A 110 9.69 -9.65 -1.17
C ASP A 110 9.42 -9.58 -2.69
N PHE A 111 9.29 -8.36 -3.20
CA PHE A 111 9.02 -8.07 -4.61
C PHE A 111 7.72 -8.67 -5.16
N ALA A 112 6.84 -9.18 -4.31
CA ALA A 112 5.53 -9.65 -4.73
C ALA A 112 4.61 -8.48 -5.14
N ALA A 113 3.62 -8.79 -5.97
CA ALA A 113 2.60 -7.82 -6.35
C ALA A 113 1.19 -8.41 -6.14
N VAL A 114 0.35 -7.64 -5.50
CA VAL A 114 -1.07 -7.96 -5.27
C VAL A 114 -1.93 -7.09 -6.18
N GLY A 115 -2.75 -7.71 -7.00
CA GLY A 115 -3.65 -7.01 -7.91
C GLY A 115 -4.72 -6.21 -7.18
N ALA A 116 -5.28 -5.20 -7.87
CA ALA A 116 -6.38 -4.42 -7.33
C ALA A 116 -7.59 -5.31 -6.98
N ASN A 117 -8.25 -4.99 -5.86
CA ASN A 117 -9.40 -5.74 -5.32
C ASN A 117 -9.16 -7.23 -5.08
N ALA A 118 -7.92 -7.69 -5.06
CA ALA A 118 -7.60 -9.08 -4.73
C ALA A 118 -7.83 -9.38 -3.25
N VAL A 119 -8.31 -10.59 -2.94
CA VAL A 119 -8.47 -11.08 -1.57
C VAL A 119 -7.45 -12.20 -1.32
N VAL A 120 -6.37 -11.86 -0.61
CA VAL A 120 -5.26 -12.75 -0.32
C VAL A 120 -5.49 -13.43 1.03
N LEU A 121 -5.58 -14.75 1.01
CA LEU A 121 -5.88 -15.60 2.18
C LEU A 121 -4.81 -16.64 2.46
N LYS A 122 -3.73 -16.66 1.66
CA LYS A 122 -2.61 -17.61 1.76
C LYS A 122 -1.30 -16.89 1.50
N ASP A 123 -0.20 -17.47 1.91
CA ASP A 123 1.14 -16.95 1.66
C ASP A 123 1.38 -16.74 0.17
N VAL A 124 2.13 -15.68 -0.13
CA VAL A 124 2.55 -15.32 -1.49
C VAL A 124 4.06 -15.39 -1.57
N ARG A 125 4.57 -16.20 -2.51
CA ARG A 125 6.01 -16.36 -2.71
C ARG A 125 6.67 -15.06 -3.20
N PRO A 126 7.95 -14.85 -2.87
CA PRO A 126 8.69 -13.69 -3.39
C PRO A 126 8.61 -13.57 -4.92
N GLY A 127 8.52 -12.35 -5.41
CA GLY A 127 8.52 -12.02 -6.84
C GLY A 127 7.30 -12.53 -7.63
N THR A 128 6.25 -13.03 -6.96
CA THR A 128 5.04 -13.49 -7.63
C THR A 128 3.98 -12.41 -7.72
N VAL A 129 3.10 -12.53 -8.71
CA VAL A 129 1.93 -11.68 -8.87
C VAL A 129 0.68 -12.48 -8.54
N VAL A 130 -0.16 -11.97 -7.65
CA VAL A 130 -1.43 -12.60 -7.30
C VAL A 130 -2.60 -11.65 -7.57
N ALA A 131 -3.73 -12.17 -8.02
CA ALA A 131 -4.95 -11.38 -8.23
C ALA A 131 -6.22 -12.24 -8.10
N GLY A 132 -7.36 -11.59 -7.99
CA GLY A 132 -8.68 -12.22 -7.92
C GLY A 132 -9.20 -12.46 -6.51
N VAL A 133 -10.41 -13.05 -6.43
CA VAL A 133 -11.14 -13.34 -5.18
C VAL A 133 -11.61 -14.80 -5.21
N PRO A 134 -10.99 -15.69 -4.42
CA PRO A 134 -9.74 -15.54 -3.69
C PRO A 134 -8.53 -15.38 -4.63
N ALA A 135 -7.50 -14.69 -4.18
CA ALA A 135 -6.31 -14.42 -5.00
C ALA A 135 -5.59 -15.72 -5.40
N ARG A 136 -5.13 -15.75 -6.65
CA ARG A 136 -4.34 -16.82 -7.24
C ARG A 136 -3.11 -16.24 -7.93
N GLU A 137 -2.05 -17.01 -8.00
CA GLU A 137 -0.86 -16.63 -8.74
C GLU A 137 -1.19 -16.48 -10.23
N LEU A 138 -0.74 -15.39 -10.81
CA LEU A 138 -0.80 -15.17 -12.24
C LEU A 138 0.47 -15.71 -12.90
N PRO A 139 0.34 -16.38 -14.06
CA PRO A 139 1.51 -16.82 -14.80
C PRO A 139 2.36 -15.60 -15.17
N ARG A 140 3.67 -15.71 -14.93
CA ARG A 140 4.63 -14.66 -15.29
C ARG A 140 4.61 -14.51 -16.81
N LYS A 141 4.02 -13.43 -17.33
CA LYS A 141 4.19 -13.09 -18.74
C LYS A 141 5.69 -12.96 -18.99
N ARG A 142 6.25 -13.88 -19.79
CA ARG A 142 7.58 -13.68 -20.37
C ARG A 142 7.47 -12.42 -21.21
N THR A 143 7.98 -11.33 -20.70
CA THR A 143 8.19 -10.13 -21.50
C THR A 143 9.31 -10.48 -22.48
N THR A 144 8.95 -11.01 -23.65
CA THR A 144 9.82 -10.90 -24.81
C THR A 144 9.92 -9.40 -25.06
N ARG A 145 11.04 -8.79 -24.70
CA ARG A 145 11.41 -7.48 -25.19
C ARG A 145 11.52 -7.63 -26.71
N SER A 146 10.43 -7.35 -27.41
CA SER A 146 10.50 -7.04 -28.83
C SER A 146 11.17 -5.66 -28.90
N SER A 147 12.40 -5.66 -29.37
CA SER A 147 13.21 -4.46 -29.61
C SER A 147 12.78 -3.72 -30.89
N SER A 148 11.50 -3.70 -31.22
CA SER A 148 10.97 -2.99 -32.38
C SER A 148 9.51 -2.61 -32.17
N GLY A 149 9.27 -1.62 -31.31
CA GLY A 149 8.01 -0.90 -31.25
C GLY A 149 8.22 0.50 -31.81
N PRO A 150 7.36 1.03 -32.72
CA PRO A 150 7.49 2.39 -33.22
C PRO A 150 7.39 3.38 -32.08
N ALA A 151 8.29 4.37 -32.08
CA ALA A 151 8.29 5.48 -31.12
C ALA A 151 6.90 6.15 -31.11
N LEU A 152 6.28 6.23 -29.94
CA LEU A 152 5.07 7.04 -29.73
C LEU A 152 5.43 8.49 -30.07
N LYS A 153 4.90 9.00 -31.20
CA LYS A 153 4.94 10.42 -31.52
C LYS A 153 4.08 11.15 -30.48
N VAL A 154 4.71 11.95 -29.66
CA VAL A 154 4.02 12.91 -28.80
C VAL A 154 3.37 13.94 -29.72
N VAL A 155 2.06 13.92 -29.83
CA VAL A 155 1.30 14.95 -30.51
C VAL A 155 1.19 16.13 -29.55
N SER A 156 1.95 17.17 -29.81
CA SER A 156 1.80 18.46 -29.11
C SER A 156 0.44 19.06 -29.49
N PRO A 157 -0.35 19.59 -28.55
CA PRO A 157 -1.58 20.30 -28.89
C PRO A 157 -1.22 21.60 -29.59
N GLY A 158 -1.58 21.67 -30.88
CA GLY A 158 -1.42 22.90 -31.68
C GLY A 158 -2.22 24.06 -31.10
N VAL A 159 -1.53 25.13 -30.81
CA VAL A 159 -2.12 26.44 -30.54
C VAL A 159 -2.83 26.89 -31.80
N ARG A 160 -4.15 26.95 -31.80
CA ARG A 160 -4.94 27.58 -32.86
C ARG A 160 -4.85 29.10 -32.66
N GLY A 161 -4.16 29.74 -33.59
CA GLY A 161 -4.16 31.22 -33.70
C GLY A 161 -5.57 31.75 -33.95
N ALA A 162 -5.89 32.83 -33.26
CA ALA A 162 -7.11 33.60 -33.49
C ALA A 162 -7.03 34.32 -34.84
N PRO A 163 -8.14 34.40 -35.61
CA PRO A 163 -8.18 35.28 -36.76
C PRO A 163 -8.41 36.72 -36.33
N SER A 164 -7.71 37.62 -37.00
CA SER A 164 -7.84 39.09 -36.99
C SER A 164 -9.21 39.54 -37.48
#